data_6ecb5d66b3d7d8a438d329fa1ff59c80
#
_entry.id   6ecb5d66b3d7d8a438d329fa1ff59c80
#
_cell.length_a   1.000
_cell.length_b   1.000
_cell.length_c   1.000
_cell.angle_alpha   90.00
_cell.angle_beta   90.00
_cell.angle_gamma   90.00
#
_symmetry.space_group_name_H-M   'P 1'
#
loop_
_entity.id
_entity.type
_entity.pdbx_description
1 polymer ?
#
loop_
_entity_poly.entity_id
_entity_poly.type
_entity_poly.pdbx_seq_one_letter_code
_entity_poly.pdbx_strand_id
1 'polypeptide(L)'
;MSLRICVGGATGWTGKALVAGIVAAPDLSLSGAVARKAAGQDAGIVAGLDVLGIGVAASVEQALSAEPTDVYIDYTHPSAVKANVLKALEMGVPAVVGTSGLAAAEYEEIAKFAEKQGLGVVASGNFSITASLLTRFSLLAAQHVADYEIIDYAKSTKPDVPSGTARELAERMGAIQKSVPGYPIKDIIGPHEARGADVGGGRVHAVRLPSYVLAVEAIFGKDGERLTIRHDAGTSAGPYVAGTLLAARRVVALKGLVRGLDNLLFGTLPA
;
A
#
# COMPACT_ATOMS: atom_id res chain seq x y z
N MET A 1 -7.78 -17.96 -20.02
CA MET A 1 -8.60 -18.11 -18.79
C MET A 1 -8.48 -16.81 -18.01
N SER A 2 -9.57 -16.29 -17.46
CA SER A 2 -9.51 -15.09 -16.59
C SER A 2 -9.02 -15.48 -15.20
N LEU A 3 -8.24 -14.61 -14.55
CA LEU A 3 -7.80 -14.77 -13.18
C LEU A 3 -8.95 -14.47 -12.22
N ARG A 4 -9.30 -15.42 -11.35
CA ARG A 4 -10.44 -15.34 -10.43
C ARG A 4 -10.01 -14.69 -9.12
N ILE A 5 -10.67 -13.59 -8.75
CA ILE A 5 -10.28 -12.75 -7.63
C ILE A 5 -11.40 -12.67 -6.58
N CYS A 6 -11.06 -12.93 -5.33
CA CYS A 6 -11.91 -12.65 -4.18
C CYS A 6 -11.44 -11.35 -3.48
N VAL A 7 -12.37 -10.44 -3.18
CA VAL A 7 -12.09 -9.14 -2.56
C VAL A 7 -12.58 -9.10 -1.12
N GLY A 8 -11.67 -9.02 -0.18
CA GLY A 8 -11.92 -8.71 1.23
C GLY A 8 -12.07 -7.20 1.45
N GLY A 9 -13.10 -6.81 2.19
CA GLY A 9 -13.44 -5.40 2.39
C GLY A 9 -14.19 -4.76 1.21
N ALA A 10 -14.93 -5.56 0.45
CA ALA A 10 -15.63 -5.16 -0.77
C ALA A 10 -16.60 -3.97 -0.62
N THR A 11 -17.05 -3.66 0.60
CA THR A 11 -17.92 -2.51 0.91
C THR A 11 -17.17 -1.22 1.18
N GLY A 12 -15.85 -1.29 1.36
CA GLY A 12 -15.00 -0.13 1.62
C GLY A 12 -14.79 0.75 0.38
N TRP A 13 -14.25 1.94 0.58
CA TRP A 13 -13.97 2.88 -0.50
C TRP A 13 -13.08 2.28 -1.61
N THR A 14 -11.96 1.64 -1.25
CA THR A 14 -11.10 0.95 -2.21
C THR A 14 -11.71 -0.35 -2.69
N GLY A 15 -12.38 -1.11 -1.81
CA GLY A 15 -12.99 -2.40 -2.14
C GLY A 15 -14.04 -2.30 -3.25
N LYS A 16 -14.94 -1.31 -3.17
CA LYS A 16 -15.93 -1.04 -4.23
C LYS A 16 -15.27 -0.72 -5.58
N ALA A 17 -14.24 0.12 -5.56
CA ALA A 17 -13.49 0.47 -6.75
C ALA A 17 -12.73 -0.73 -7.33
N LEU A 18 -12.23 -1.65 -6.49
CA LEU A 18 -11.61 -2.91 -6.93
C LEU A 18 -12.62 -3.84 -7.60
N VAL A 19 -13.80 -4.02 -7.00
CA VAL A 19 -14.88 -4.80 -7.64
C VAL A 19 -15.20 -4.26 -9.03
N ALA A 20 -15.39 -2.93 -9.16
CA ALA A 20 -15.64 -2.29 -10.45
C ALA A 20 -14.46 -2.47 -11.42
N GLY A 21 -13.21 -2.33 -10.94
CA GLY A 21 -12.01 -2.51 -11.75
C GLY A 21 -11.82 -3.96 -12.24
N ILE A 22 -12.17 -4.94 -11.42
CA ILE A 22 -12.13 -6.36 -11.80
C ILE A 22 -13.16 -6.65 -12.88
N VAL A 23 -14.39 -6.18 -12.71
CA VAL A 23 -15.48 -6.37 -13.69
C VAL A 23 -15.15 -5.72 -15.04
N ALA A 24 -14.47 -4.58 -15.03
CA ALA A 24 -14.06 -3.88 -16.25
C ALA A 24 -12.84 -4.50 -16.96
N ALA A 25 -12.07 -5.37 -16.29
CA ALA A 25 -10.85 -5.95 -16.84
C ALA A 25 -11.15 -7.27 -17.59
N PRO A 26 -10.81 -7.41 -18.89
CA PRO A 26 -11.18 -8.58 -19.68
C PRO A 26 -10.45 -9.88 -19.28
N ASP A 27 -9.35 -9.77 -18.56
CA ASP A 27 -8.51 -10.86 -18.09
C ASP A 27 -8.75 -11.26 -16.63
N LEU A 28 -9.70 -10.58 -15.95
CA LEU A 28 -10.04 -10.83 -14.55
C LEU A 28 -11.51 -11.22 -14.40
N SER A 29 -11.83 -11.94 -13.34
CA SER A 29 -13.22 -12.22 -12.94
C SER A 29 -13.35 -12.15 -11.41
N LEU A 30 -14.46 -11.61 -10.92
CA LEU A 30 -14.77 -11.65 -9.50
C LEU A 30 -15.29 -13.05 -9.15
N SER A 31 -14.64 -13.76 -8.23
CA SER A 31 -15.06 -15.06 -7.71
C SER A 31 -15.73 -14.97 -6.35
N GLY A 32 -15.48 -13.88 -5.60
CA GLY A 32 -16.04 -13.71 -4.27
C GLY A 32 -15.82 -12.30 -3.73
N ALA A 33 -16.61 -11.97 -2.73
CA ALA A 33 -16.52 -10.73 -1.98
C ALA A 33 -16.71 -11.01 -0.49
N VAL A 34 -15.96 -10.33 0.37
CA VAL A 34 -16.07 -10.50 1.82
C VAL A 34 -16.37 -9.17 2.50
N ALA A 35 -17.48 -9.11 3.23
CA ALA A 35 -17.83 -7.97 4.07
C ALA A 35 -18.88 -8.38 5.11
N ARG A 36 -18.52 -8.39 6.41
CA ARG A 36 -19.39 -8.89 7.50
C ARG A 36 -20.77 -8.24 7.52
N LYS A 37 -20.86 -6.91 7.36
CA LYS A 37 -22.11 -6.16 7.44
C LYS A 37 -23.00 -6.28 6.19
N ALA A 38 -22.47 -6.76 5.09
CA ALA A 38 -23.19 -6.91 3.81
C ALA A 38 -23.32 -8.38 3.39
N ALA A 39 -23.06 -9.32 4.29
CA ALA A 39 -23.19 -10.75 4.01
C ALA A 39 -24.59 -11.09 3.49
N GLY A 40 -24.66 -11.88 2.42
CA GLY A 40 -25.89 -12.27 1.73
C GLY A 40 -26.37 -11.27 0.66
N GLN A 41 -25.78 -10.07 0.55
CA GLN A 41 -26.07 -9.13 -0.53
C GLN A 41 -25.26 -9.48 -1.79
N ASP A 42 -25.68 -8.96 -2.94
CA ASP A 42 -24.92 -9.09 -4.19
C ASP A 42 -23.73 -8.14 -4.21
N ALA A 43 -22.56 -8.62 -4.63
CA ALA A 43 -21.31 -7.86 -4.66
C ALA A 43 -21.35 -6.67 -5.64
N GLY A 44 -22.05 -6.80 -6.76
CA GLY A 44 -22.27 -5.71 -7.72
C GLY A 44 -23.08 -4.58 -7.09
N ILE A 45 -24.23 -4.93 -6.50
CA ILE A 45 -25.10 -3.95 -5.82
C ILE A 45 -24.34 -3.21 -4.71
N VAL A 46 -23.59 -3.95 -3.89
CA VAL A 46 -22.76 -3.34 -2.83
C VAL A 46 -21.69 -2.40 -3.38
N ALA A 47 -21.13 -2.72 -4.54
CA ALA A 47 -20.13 -1.87 -5.20
C ALA A 47 -20.75 -0.69 -5.97
N GLY A 48 -22.07 -0.64 -6.13
CA GLY A 48 -22.79 0.37 -6.92
C GLY A 48 -22.82 0.08 -8.42
N LEU A 49 -22.79 -1.22 -8.77
CA LEU A 49 -22.91 -1.77 -10.12
C LEU A 49 -24.24 -2.50 -10.29
N ASP A 50 -24.46 -3.06 -11.47
CA ASP A 50 -25.54 -4.01 -11.72
C ASP A 50 -25.32 -5.32 -10.95
N VAL A 51 -26.38 -6.15 -10.83
CA VAL A 51 -26.31 -7.47 -10.18
C VAL A 51 -25.29 -8.35 -10.90
N LEU A 52 -24.33 -8.88 -10.14
CA LEU A 52 -23.28 -9.78 -10.65
C LEU A 52 -23.58 -11.26 -10.39
N GLY A 53 -24.55 -11.58 -9.54
CA GLY A 53 -24.85 -12.95 -9.13
C GLY A 53 -23.83 -13.51 -8.13
N ILE A 54 -22.97 -12.67 -7.55
CA ILE A 54 -21.92 -13.05 -6.61
C ILE A 54 -22.28 -12.58 -5.21
N GLY A 55 -22.54 -13.55 -4.32
CA GLY A 55 -22.89 -13.26 -2.93
C GLY A 55 -21.69 -12.74 -2.13
N VAL A 56 -21.93 -11.73 -1.29
CA VAL A 56 -20.97 -11.26 -0.28
C VAL A 56 -20.97 -12.23 0.89
N ALA A 57 -19.82 -12.80 1.20
CA ALA A 57 -19.61 -13.70 2.33
C ALA A 57 -19.27 -12.94 3.62
N ALA A 58 -19.54 -13.54 4.79
CA ALA A 58 -19.17 -12.97 6.07
C ALA A 58 -17.69 -13.20 6.43
N SER A 59 -17.04 -14.23 5.85
CA SER A 59 -15.65 -14.59 6.11
C SER A 59 -14.90 -14.97 4.83
N VAL A 60 -13.58 -14.94 4.89
CA VAL A 60 -12.70 -15.40 3.80
C VAL A 60 -12.92 -16.87 3.52
N GLU A 61 -13.00 -17.69 4.57
CA GLU A 61 -13.25 -19.14 4.44
C GLU A 61 -14.54 -19.45 3.65
N GLN A 62 -15.64 -18.76 3.98
CA GLN A 62 -16.90 -18.92 3.25
C GLN A 62 -16.77 -18.53 1.78
N ALA A 63 -16.14 -17.40 1.47
CA ALA A 63 -15.97 -16.93 0.11
C ALA A 63 -15.11 -17.88 -0.73
N LEU A 64 -13.98 -18.33 -0.19
CA LEU A 64 -13.04 -19.19 -0.90
C LEU A 64 -13.52 -20.64 -1.02
N SER A 65 -14.43 -21.08 -0.14
CA SER A 65 -15.07 -22.41 -0.24
C SER A 65 -16.24 -22.44 -1.23
N ALA A 66 -16.84 -21.28 -1.50
CA ALA A 66 -18.00 -21.21 -2.39
C ALA A 66 -17.61 -21.32 -3.88
N GLU A 67 -16.54 -20.66 -4.27
CA GLU A 67 -16.08 -20.58 -5.66
C GLU A 67 -14.55 -20.69 -5.76
N PRO A 68 -14.04 -21.39 -6.77
CA PRO A 68 -12.60 -21.46 -7.02
C PRO A 68 -12.00 -20.06 -7.22
N THR A 69 -10.95 -19.75 -6.46
CA THR A 69 -10.30 -18.44 -6.43
C THR A 69 -8.80 -18.57 -6.67
N ASP A 70 -8.23 -17.72 -7.51
CA ASP A 70 -6.80 -17.71 -7.82
C ASP A 70 -6.01 -16.69 -6.98
N VAL A 71 -6.67 -15.59 -6.56
CA VAL A 71 -6.04 -14.53 -5.73
C VAL A 71 -7.06 -13.95 -4.75
N TYR A 72 -6.63 -13.80 -3.51
CA TYR A 72 -7.34 -13.04 -2.49
C TYR A 72 -6.74 -11.63 -2.35
N ILE A 73 -7.58 -10.58 -2.39
CA ILE A 73 -7.18 -9.19 -2.16
C ILE A 73 -7.77 -8.71 -0.84
N ASP A 74 -6.95 -8.21 0.09
CA ASP A 74 -7.39 -7.70 1.39
C ASP A 74 -7.33 -6.17 1.49
N TYR A 75 -8.48 -5.54 1.64
CA TYR A 75 -8.69 -4.13 2.03
C TYR A 75 -9.69 -4.06 3.18
N THR A 76 -9.48 -4.86 4.22
CA THR A 76 -10.39 -4.97 5.36
C THR A 76 -10.04 -4.00 6.49
N HIS A 77 -9.58 -4.49 7.62
CA HIS A 77 -9.25 -3.71 8.81
C HIS A 77 -7.96 -4.24 9.46
N PRO A 78 -7.12 -3.40 10.07
CA PRO A 78 -5.88 -3.82 10.74
C PRO A 78 -6.03 -5.03 11.67
N SER A 79 -7.14 -5.10 12.42
CA SER A 79 -7.39 -6.21 13.36
C SER A 79 -7.82 -7.53 12.69
N ALA A 80 -8.10 -7.54 11.39
CA ALA A 80 -8.60 -8.71 10.68
C ALA A 80 -7.64 -9.22 9.59
N VAL A 81 -6.83 -8.34 9.02
CA VAL A 81 -6.01 -8.61 7.83
C VAL A 81 -5.08 -9.81 8.01
N LYS A 82 -4.40 -9.94 9.16
CA LYS A 82 -3.50 -11.06 9.42
C LYS A 82 -4.24 -12.41 9.34
N ALA A 83 -5.35 -12.53 10.08
CA ALA A 83 -6.14 -13.75 10.10
C ALA A 83 -6.71 -14.09 8.72
N ASN A 84 -7.18 -13.09 7.98
CA ASN A 84 -7.71 -13.23 6.63
C ASN A 84 -6.65 -13.76 5.66
N VAL A 85 -5.45 -13.16 5.67
CA VAL A 85 -4.35 -13.54 4.79
C VAL A 85 -3.87 -14.95 5.10
N LEU A 86 -3.66 -15.28 6.38
CA LEU A 86 -3.27 -16.64 6.78
C LEU A 86 -4.32 -17.68 6.36
N LYS A 87 -5.62 -17.36 6.48
CA LYS A 87 -6.70 -18.24 6.03
C LYS A 87 -6.67 -18.44 4.50
N ALA A 88 -6.46 -17.39 3.72
CA ALA A 88 -6.32 -17.51 2.27
C ALA A 88 -5.14 -18.42 1.89
N LEU A 89 -3.98 -18.23 2.51
CA LEU A 89 -2.79 -19.05 2.29
C LEU A 89 -3.01 -20.51 2.73
N GLU A 90 -3.70 -20.76 3.86
CA GLU A 90 -4.08 -22.10 4.32
C GLU A 90 -4.95 -22.82 3.28
N MET A 91 -5.81 -22.10 2.59
CA MET A 91 -6.69 -22.62 1.52
C MET A 91 -5.98 -22.66 0.15
N GLY A 92 -4.68 -22.43 0.08
CA GLY A 92 -3.91 -22.51 -1.16
C GLY A 92 -4.03 -21.29 -2.07
N VAL A 93 -4.53 -20.15 -1.57
CA VAL A 93 -4.77 -18.94 -2.35
C VAL A 93 -3.73 -17.86 -2.01
N PRO A 94 -2.92 -17.40 -2.99
CA PRO A 94 -1.99 -16.27 -2.80
C PRO A 94 -2.74 -14.97 -2.53
N ALA A 95 -2.07 -14.01 -1.89
CA ALA A 95 -2.74 -12.81 -1.38
C ALA A 95 -2.07 -11.49 -1.78
N VAL A 96 -2.92 -10.45 -2.00
CA VAL A 96 -2.50 -9.05 -2.13
C VAL A 96 -3.08 -8.26 -0.97
N VAL A 97 -2.23 -7.57 -0.22
CA VAL A 97 -2.57 -6.91 1.04
C VAL A 97 -2.41 -5.40 0.91
N GLY A 98 -3.55 -4.69 0.84
CA GLY A 98 -3.62 -3.23 0.86
C GLY A 98 -4.09 -2.66 2.20
N THR A 99 -4.49 -3.51 3.14
CA THR A 99 -4.82 -3.09 4.50
C THR A 99 -3.54 -2.72 5.24
N SER A 100 -3.48 -1.50 5.76
CA SER A 100 -2.38 -1.02 6.60
C SER A 100 -2.50 -1.51 8.05
N GLY A 101 -1.42 -1.38 8.83
CA GLY A 101 -1.44 -1.59 10.28
C GLY A 101 -0.93 -2.95 10.75
N LEU A 102 -0.42 -3.80 9.87
CA LEU A 102 0.35 -4.99 10.28
C LEU A 102 1.67 -4.57 10.93
N ALA A 103 2.00 -5.18 12.06
CA ALA A 103 3.29 -5.03 12.72
C ALA A 103 4.39 -5.83 11.99
N ALA A 104 5.66 -5.50 12.23
CA ALA A 104 6.80 -6.20 11.63
C ALA A 104 6.76 -7.71 11.88
N ALA A 105 6.47 -8.13 13.11
CA ALA A 105 6.35 -9.55 13.48
C ALA A 105 5.22 -10.27 12.74
N GLU A 106 4.11 -9.57 12.44
CA GLU A 106 3.00 -10.15 11.68
C GLU A 106 3.35 -10.34 10.21
N TYR A 107 4.12 -9.42 9.62
CA TYR A 107 4.69 -9.61 8.28
C TYR A 107 5.65 -10.80 8.22
N GLU A 108 6.48 -11.00 9.24
CA GLU A 108 7.38 -12.16 9.30
C GLU A 108 6.62 -13.48 9.40
N GLU A 109 5.54 -13.52 10.19
CA GLU A 109 4.68 -14.70 10.29
C GLU A 109 4.01 -15.03 8.96
N ILE A 110 3.44 -14.03 8.29
CA ILE A 110 2.85 -14.19 6.95
C ILE A 110 3.91 -14.66 5.94
N ALA A 111 5.11 -14.08 5.96
CA ALA A 111 6.20 -14.45 5.06
C ALA A 111 6.58 -15.92 5.21
N LYS A 112 6.85 -16.36 6.45
CA LYS A 112 7.20 -17.76 6.76
C LYS A 112 6.09 -18.73 6.35
N PHE A 113 4.83 -18.35 6.58
CA PHE A 113 3.69 -19.19 6.21
C PHE A 113 3.54 -19.28 4.69
N ALA A 114 3.67 -18.16 3.96
CA ALA A 114 3.63 -18.11 2.51
C ALA A 114 4.75 -18.96 1.87
N GLU A 115 5.98 -18.84 2.38
CA GLU A 115 7.12 -19.66 1.94
C GLU A 115 6.86 -21.15 2.14
N LYS A 116 6.35 -21.53 3.33
CA LYS A 116 6.01 -22.93 3.66
C LYS A 116 4.96 -23.50 2.70
N GLN A 117 3.98 -22.68 2.30
CA GLN A 117 2.93 -23.09 1.37
C GLN A 117 3.36 -22.98 -0.11
N GLY A 118 4.51 -22.38 -0.41
CA GLY A 118 4.97 -22.12 -1.78
C GLY A 118 4.13 -21.08 -2.50
N LEU A 119 3.44 -20.21 -1.77
CA LEU A 119 2.52 -19.19 -2.28
C LEU A 119 3.11 -17.79 -2.18
N GLY A 120 2.66 -16.87 -3.07
CA GLY A 120 3.05 -15.47 -3.05
C GLY A 120 2.15 -14.60 -2.18
N VAL A 121 2.75 -13.60 -1.54
CA VAL A 121 2.04 -12.47 -0.92
C VAL A 121 2.68 -11.16 -1.38
N VAL A 122 1.86 -10.20 -1.80
CA VAL A 122 2.31 -8.83 -2.07
C VAL A 122 1.62 -7.90 -1.08
N ALA A 123 2.39 -7.20 -0.25
CA ALA A 123 1.85 -6.25 0.72
C ALA A 123 2.43 -4.86 0.49
N SER A 124 1.57 -3.84 0.39
CA SER A 124 2.00 -2.44 0.22
C SER A 124 1.07 -1.49 0.95
N GLY A 125 1.63 -0.50 1.63
CA GLY A 125 0.86 0.59 2.24
C GLY A 125 0.24 1.55 1.22
N ASN A 126 0.73 1.50 -0.02
CA ASN A 126 0.20 2.30 -1.12
C ASN A 126 0.38 1.57 -2.47
N PHE A 127 -0.73 1.28 -3.16
CA PHE A 127 -0.73 0.63 -4.47
C PHE A 127 -0.78 1.60 -5.66
N SER A 128 -0.62 2.90 -5.44
CA SER A 128 -0.44 3.85 -6.54
C SER A 128 0.91 3.63 -7.22
N ILE A 129 0.89 3.43 -8.54
CA ILE A 129 2.11 3.25 -9.35
C ILE A 129 3.00 4.49 -9.26
N THR A 130 2.42 5.69 -9.34
CA THR A 130 3.19 6.94 -9.25
C THR A 130 3.76 7.20 -7.85
N ALA A 131 3.08 6.79 -6.79
CA ALA A 131 3.65 6.80 -5.43
C ALA A 131 4.81 5.81 -5.30
N SER A 132 4.71 4.65 -5.94
CA SER A 132 5.80 3.65 -5.98
C SER A 132 7.02 4.14 -6.77
N LEU A 133 6.81 4.90 -7.85
CA LEU A 133 7.88 5.57 -8.59
C LEU A 133 8.55 6.65 -7.74
N LEU A 134 7.78 7.50 -7.03
CA LEU A 134 8.33 8.45 -6.06
C LEU A 134 9.22 7.71 -5.05
N THR A 135 8.72 6.65 -4.42
CA THR A 135 9.50 5.86 -3.45
C THR A 135 10.78 5.33 -4.10
N ARG A 136 10.68 4.65 -5.24
CA ARG A 136 11.84 4.04 -5.92
C ARG A 136 12.91 5.05 -6.27
N PHE A 137 12.54 6.17 -6.88
CA PHE A 137 13.49 7.20 -7.29
C PHE A 137 14.09 7.94 -6.08
N SER A 138 13.33 8.16 -5.02
CA SER A 138 13.83 8.72 -3.77
C SER A 138 14.85 7.81 -3.09
N LEU A 139 14.60 6.49 -3.07
CA LEU A 139 15.55 5.52 -2.53
C LEU A 139 16.85 5.46 -3.37
N LEU A 140 16.74 5.55 -4.70
CA LEU A 140 17.93 5.64 -5.57
C LEU A 140 18.70 6.94 -5.32
N ALA A 141 18.02 8.08 -5.21
CA ALA A 141 18.66 9.37 -4.94
C ALA A 141 19.37 9.38 -3.56
N ALA A 142 18.77 8.76 -2.54
CA ALA A 142 19.34 8.67 -1.20
C ALA A 142 20.67 7.89 -1.15
N GLN A 143 20.96 7.01 -2.12
CA GLN A 143 22.27 6.34 -2.23
C GLN A 143 23.39 7.31 -2.60
N HIS A 144 23.07 8.48 -3.17
CA HIS A 144 24.05 9.43 -3.73
C HIS A 144 24.02 10.81 -3.09
N VAL A 145 22.91 11.18 -2.42
CA VAL A 145 22.69 12.49 -1.83
C VAL A 145 22.18 12.34 -0.39
N ALA A 146 23.02 12.67 0.58
CA ALA A 146 22.71 12.51 1.99
C ALA A 146 21.91 13.69 2.58
N ASP A 147 21.98 14.88 1.96
CA ASP A 147 21.21 16.04 2.43
C ASP A 147 19.84 16.06 1.75
N TYR A 148 18.83 15.60 2.47
CA TYR A 148 17.46 15.52 1.96
C TYR A 148 16.42 15.78 3.05
N GLU A 149 15.27 16.29 2.64
CA GLU A 149 14.10 16.49 3.48
C GLU A 149 12.84 15.99 2.79
N ILE A 150 11.83 15.61 3.56
CA ILE A 150 10.54 15.10 3.05
C ILE A 150 9.44 16.03 3.51
N ILE A 151 8.51 16.39 2.60
CA ILE A 151 7.32 17.15 2.94
C ILE A 151 6.09 16.30 2.72
N ASP A 152 5.27 16.18 3.76
CA ASP A 152 4.03 15.43 3.81
C ASP A 152 2.83 16.38 3.81
N TYR A 153 2.09 16.41 2.72
CA TYR A 153 0.90 17.26 2.55
C TYR A 153 -0.36 16.42 2.70
N ALA A 154 -1.30 16.87 3.50
CA ALA A 154 -2.62 16.23 3.57
C ALA A 154 -3.71 17.24 3.97
N LYS A 155 -4.97 16.80 3.86
CA LYS A 155 -6.11 17.59 4.32
C LYS A 155 -6.02 17.89 5.82
N SER A 156 -6.55 19.03 6.23
CA SER A 156 -6.52 19.51 7.63
C SER A 156 -7.13 18.54 8.65
N THR A 157 -8.05 17.68 8.22
CA THR A 157 -8.74 16.71 9.08
C THR A 157 -8.02 15.37 9.24
N LYS A 158 -6.86 15.17 8.59
CA LYS A 158 -6.08 13.93 8.71
C LYS A 158 -5.30 13.92 10.03
N PRO A 159 -5.59 12.98 10.96
CA PRO A 159 -5.02 13.00 12.30
C PRO A 159 -3.59 12.46 12.41
N ASP A 160 -3.19 11.56 11.50
CA ASP A 160 -1.85 10.98 11.51
C ASP A 160 -0.81 11.95 10.92
N VAL A 161 0.30 12.14 11.64
CA VAL A 161 1.42 13.02 11.30
C VAL A 161 2.73 12.33 11.65
N PRO A 162 3.60 12.07 10.67
CA PRO A 162 3.35 12.15 9.24
C PRO A 162 2.38 11.07 8.74
N SER A 163 1.91 11.19 7.49
CA SER A 163 1.10 10.16 6.84
C SER A 163 1.88 8.84 6.72
N GLY A 164 1.15 7.71 6.62
CA GLY A 164 1.78 6.39 6.47
C GLY A 164 2.76 6.32 5.30
N THR A 165 2.41 6.95 4.16
CA THR A 165 3.29 6.99 2.97
C THR A 165 4.58 7.79 3.23
N ALA A 166 4.48 8.96 3.86
CA ALA A 166 5.66 9.77 4.18
C ALA A 166 6.54 9.12 5.25
N ARG A 167 5.92 8.46 6.24
CA ARG A 167 6.64 7.70 7.27
C ARG A 167 7.44 6.55 6.66
N GLU A 168 6.78 5.70 5.85
CA GLU A 168 7.44 4.58 5.18
C GLU A 168 8.59 5.06 4.29
N LEU A 169 8.38 6.14 3.54
CA LEU A 169 9.43 6.74 2.72
C LEU A 169 10.63 7.19 3.56
N ALA A 170 10.40 7.92 4.66
CA ALA A 170 11.45 8.43 5.54
C ALA A 170 12.25 7.30 6.19
N GLU A 171 11.58 6.27 6.72
CA GLU A 171 12.20 5.09 7.33
C GLU A 171 13.07 4.32 6.31
N ARG A 172 12.55 4.12 5.09
CA ARG A 172 13.27 3.41 4.03
C ARG A 172 14.47 4.20 3.49
N MET A 173 14.32 5.52 3.31
CA MET A 173 15.44 6.39 2.92
C MET A 173 16.49 6.45 4.03
N GLY A 174 16.08 6.62 5.29
CA GLY A 174 16.97 6.66 6.43
C GLY A 174 17.73 5.35 6.69
N ALA A 175 17.16 4.20 6.26
CA ALA A 175 17.88 2.91 6.30
C ALA A 175 19.00 2.83 5.25
N ILE A 176 18.88 3.54 4.13
CA ILE A 176 19.95 3.66 3.12
C ILE A 176 20.98 4.69 3.56
N GLN A 177 20.53 5.90 3.83
CA GLN A 177 21.35 7.04 4.23
C GLN A 177 20.53 7.96 5.13
N LYS A 178 21.00 8.19 6.37
CA LYS A 178 20.37 9.18 7.25
C LYS A 178 20.53 10.57 6.66
N SER A 179 19.48 11.40 6.76
CA SER A 179 19.56 12.81 6.36
C SER A 179 20.60 13.55 7.21
N VAL A 180 21.49 14.26 6.54
CA VAL A 180 22.58 15.03 7.18
C VAL A 180 22.30 16.51 6.96
N PRO A 181 21.68 17.21 7.94
CA PRO A 181 21.46 18.65 7.82
C PRO A 181 22.79 19.39 7.83
N GLY A 182 22.97 20.34 6.90
CA GLY A 182 24.19 21.15 6.80
C GLY A 182 24.50 22.00 8.04
N TYR A 183 23.50 22.29 8.89
CA TYR A 183 23.66 22.92 10.19
C TYR A 183 23.02 22.03 11.28
N PRO A 184 23.74 21.78 12.41
CA PRO A 184 23.22 20.90 13.45
C PRO A 184 21.89 21.42 14.03
N ILE A 185 20.86 20.58 14.08
CA ILE A 185 19.52 20.98 14.54
C ILE A 185 19.54 21.55 15.97
N LYS A 186 20.37 20.97 16.86
CA LYS A 186 20.53 21.44 18.25
C LYS A 186 21.09 22.87 18.39
N ASP A 187 21.78 23.39 17.36
CA ASP A 187 22.49 24.66 17.38
C ASP A 187 21.77 25.77 16.57
N ILE A 188 20.58 25.47 15.99
CA ILE A 188 19.84 26.48 15.22
C ILE A 188 19.28 27.60 16.09
N ILE A 189 19.12 28.76 15.50
CA ILE A 189 18.51 29.95 16.14
C ILE A 189 16.99 29.89 15.86
N GLY A 190 16.17 29.84 16.91
CA GLY A 190 14.71 29.78 16.82
C GLY A 190 14.11 28.43 17.22
N PRO A 191 12.81 28.19 16.98
CA PRO A 191 12.14 26.98 17.40
C PRO A 191 12.63 25.76 16.57
N HIS A 192 13.12 24.75 17.25
CA HIS A 192 13.66 23.52 16.64
C HIS A 192 12.60 22.76 15.84
N GLU A 193 11.33 22.87 16.25
CA GLU A 193 10.17 22.25 15.59
C GLU A 193 10.00 22.74 14.14
N ALA A 194 10.48 23.95 13.81
CA ALA A 194 10.43 24.47 12.45
C ALA A 194 11.31 23.68 11.46
N ARG A 195 12.27 22.88 11.98
CA ARG A 195 13.12 21.99 11.18
C ARG A 195 12.54 20.58 11.03
N GLY A 196 11.24 20.40 11.29
CA GLY A 196 10.57 19.12 11.16
C GLY A 196 11.00 18.07 12.19
N ALA A 197 10.57 16.83 11.99
CA ALA A 197 10.85 15.70 12.87
C ALA A 197 11.83 14.72 12.23
N ASP A 198 12.65 14.05 13.07
CA ASP A 198 13.39 12.87 12.65
C ASP A 198 12.44 11.66 12.64
N VAL A 199 12.34 10.99 11.52
CA VAL A 199 11.53 9.78 11.34
C VAL A 199 12.40 8.70 10.71
N GLY A 200 12.93 7.81 11.53
CA GLY A 200 13.79 6.73 11.05
C GLY A 200 15.09 7.18 10.39
N GLY A 201 15.56 8.40 10.67
CA GLY A 201 16.73 9.02 10.06
C GLY A 201 16.40 9.93 8.87
N GLY A 202 15.15 10.02 8.44
CA GLY A 202 14.68 11.00 7.47
C GLY A 202 14.06 12.22 8.13
N ARG A 203 14.36 13.43 7.63
CA ARG A 203 13.76 14.68 8.11
C ARG A 203 12.42 14.93 7.45
N VAL A 204 11.33 15.00 8.24
CA VAL A 204 9.95 15.13 7.71
C VAL A 204 9.28 16.40 8.22
N HIS A 205 8.67 17.14 7.31
CA HIS A 205 7.79 18.27 7.59
C HIS A 205 6.34 17.92 7.19
N ALA A 206 5.35 18.32 7.98
CA ALA A 206 3.96 18.00 7.68
C ALA A 206 3.11 19.28 7.49
N VAL A 207 2.47 19.39 6.34
CA VAL A 207 1.54 20.47 6.00
C VAL A 207 0.10 19.90 6.01
N ARG A 208 -0.81 20.56 6.72
CA ARG A 208 -2.21 20.18 6.84
C ARG A 208 -3.11 21.35 6.47
N LEU A 209 -3.70 21.30 5.26
CA LEU A 209 -4.58 22.35 4.73
C LEU A 209 -5.82 21.75 4.07
N PRO A 210 -6.97 22.47 4.04
CA PRO A 210 -8.21 21.96 3.43
C PRO A 210 -8.09 21.65 1.94
N SER A 211 -7.19 22.32 1.22
CA SER A 211 -7.00 22.21 -0.23
C SER A 211 -6.21 20.98 -0.67
N TYR A 212 -5.53 20.29 0.26
CA TYR A 212 -4.82 19.07 -0.07
C TYR A 212 -5.69 17.82 0.09
N VAL A 213 -5.43 16.82 -0.74
CA VAL A 213 -5.89 15.44 -0.52
C VAL A 213 -4.79 14.67 0.19
N LEU A 214 -3.73 14.33 -0.53
CA LEU A 214 -2.50 13.73 -0.03
C LEU A 214 -1.39 13.99 -1.06
N ALA A 215 -0.24 14.47 -0.64
CA ALA A 215 0.94 14.54 -1.47
C ALA A 215 2.20 14.27 -0.62
N VAL A 216 3.23 13.75 -1.26
CA VAL A 216 4.54 13.56 -0.64
C VAL A 216 5.60 14.08 -1.59
N GLU A 217 6.57 14.80 -1.06
CA GLU A 217 7.68 15.39 -1.79
C GLU A 217 9.00 15.03 -1.09
N ALA A 218 9.95 14.50 -1.84
CA ALA A 218 11.32 14.28 -1.38
C ALA A 218 12.23 15.29 -2.09
N ILE A 219 12.97 16.07 -1.32
CA ILE A 219 13.85 17.12 -1.80
C ILE A 219 15.29 16.76 -1.41
N PHE A 220 16.17 16.72 -2.38
CA PHE A 220 17.60 16.42 -2.23
C PHE A 220 18.42 17.63 -2.64
N GLY A 221 19.39 18.00 -1.86
CA GLY A 221 20.25 19.16 -2.08
C GLY A 221 21.72 18.78 -2.20
N LYS A 222 22.43 19.43 -3.14
CA LYS A 222 23.88 19.52 -3.22
C LYS A 222 24.28 20.94 -3.57
N ASP A 223 25.54 21.27 -3.42
CA ASP A 223 26.04 22.60 -3.79
C ASP A 223 25.72 22.91 -5.25
N GLY A 224 24.94 23.98 -5.47
CA GLY A 224 24.58 24.45 -6.80
C GLY A 224 23.43 23.69 -7.49
N GLU A 225 22.89 22.62 -6.90
CA GLU A 225 21.81 21.84 -7.51
C GLU A 225 20.78 21.29 -6.51
N ARG A 226 19.60 21.00 -6.98
CA ARG A 226 18.52 20.38 -6.20
C ARG A 226 17.70 19.45 -7.07
N LEU A 227 17.37 18.26 -6.52
CA LEU A 227 16.41 17.34 -7.10
C LEU A 227 15.14 17.33 -6.24
N THR A 228 13.98 17.45 -6.87
CA THR A 228 12.68 17.29 -6.21
C THR A 228 11.88 16.18 -6.90
N ILE A 229 11.38 15.24 -6.11
CA ILE A 229 10.50 14.15 -6.57
C ILE A 229 9.20 14.28 -5.80
N ARG A 230 8.08 14.50 -6.51
CA ARG A 230 6.79 14.76 -5.90
C ARG A 230 5.69 13.87 -6.49
N HIS A 231 4.81 13.41 -5.62
CA HIS A 231 3.57 12.71 -5.96
C HIS A 231 2.39 13.41 -5.32
N ASP A 232 1.40 13.76 -6.11
CA ASP A 232 0.12 14.32 -5.66
C ASP A 232 -0.98 13.29 -5.94
N ALA A 233 -1.67 12.84 -4.89
CA ALA A 233 -2.82 11.96 -5.01
C ALA A 233 -4.10 12.75 -5.26
N GLY A 234 -4.95 12.25 -6.16
CA GLY A 234 -6.31 12.73 -6.33
C GLY A 234 -7.29 12.14 -5.32
N THR A 235 -8.57 12.47 -5.46
CA THR A 235 -9.64 12.00 -4.57
C THR A 235 -10.16 10.60 -4.93
N SER A 236 -9.79 10.07 -6.11
CA SER A 236 -10.26 8.79 -6.63
C SER A 236 -9.47 7.60 -6.07
N ALA A 237 -10.14 6.46 -5.89
CA ALA A 237 -9.50 5.18 -5.59
C ALA A 237 -8.81 4.53 -6.81
N GLY A 238 -9.03 5.04 -8.01
CA GLY A 238 -8.49 4.48 -9.27
C GLY A 238 -7.00 4.18 -9.26
N PRO A 239 -6.12 5.06 -8.77
CA PRO A 239 -4.68 4.79 -8.69
C PRO A 239 -4.33 3.52 -7.88
N TYR A 240 -5.06 3.27 -6.78
CA TYR A 240 -4.85 2.07 -5.96
C TYR A 240 -5.35 0.81 -6.67
N VAL A 241 -6.45 0.92 -7.43
CA VAL A 241 -7.01 -0.21 -8.21
C VAL A 241 -5.99 -0.71 -9.23
N ALA A 242 -5.42 0.17 -10.05
CA ALA A 242 -4.48 -0.21 -11.10
C ALA A 242 -3.27 -1.00 -10.56
N GLY A 243 -2.64 -0.51 -9.50
CA GLY A 243 -1.50 -1.19 -8.88
C GLY A 243 -1.89 -2.47 -8.14
N THR A 244 -3.06 -2.52 -7.49
CA THR A 244 -3.54 -3.74 -6.84
C THR A 244 -3.83 -4.85 -7.85
N LEU A 245 -4.49 -4.53 -8.98
CA LEU A 245 -4.76 -5.50 -10.04
C LEU A 245 -3.48 -5.95 -10.75
N LEU A 246 -2.49 -5.06 -10.89
CA LEU A 246 -1.16 -5.45 -11.37
C LEU A 246 -0.49 -6.42 -10.39
N ALA A 247 -0.56 -6.17 -9.08
CA ALA A 247 -0.03 -7.07 -8.07
C ALA A 247 -0.76 -8.43 -8.08
N ALA A 248 -2.08 -8.43 -8.25
CA ALA A 248 -2.88 -9.66 -8.35
C ALA A 248 -2.44 -10.54 -9.53
N ARG A 249 -2.13 -9.94 -10.69
CA ARG A 249 -1.63 -10.68 -11.86
C ARG A 249 -0.25 -11.30 -11.64
N ARG A 250 0.58 -10.69 -10.78
CA ARG A 250 1.96 -11.14 -10.53
C ARG A 250 2.11 -12.08 -9.35
N VAL A 251 1.24 -11.96 -8.34
CA VAL A 251 1.37 -12.71 -7.08
C VAL A 251 1.30 -14.21 -7.26
N VAL A 252 0.57 -14.69 -8.27
CA VAL A 252 0.42 -16.12 -8.59
C VAL A 252 1.73 -16.81 -9.00
N ALA A 253 2.69 -16.05 -9.49
CA ALA A 253 4.02 -16.57 -9.87
C ALA A 253 5.08 -16.37 -8.77
N LEU A 254 4.73 -15.77 -7.65
CA LEU A 254 5.65 -15.48 -6.56
C LEU A 254 5.62 -16.59 -5.49
N LYS A 255 6.69 -16.63 -4.69
CA LYS A 255 6.78 -17.41 -3.46
C LYS A 255 7.28 -16.51 -2.33
N GLY A 256 6.66 -16.62 -1.16
CA GLY A 256 6.98 -15.76 -0.02
C GLY A 256 6.38 -14.35 -0.14
N LEU A 257 6.88 -13.41 0.65
CA LEU A 257 6.35 -12.06 0.79
C LEU A 257 7.20 -11.03 0.05
N VAL A 258 6.56 -10.24 -0.82
CA VAL A 258 7.11 -9.01 -1.41
C VAL A 258 6.46 -7.81 -0.72
N ARG A 259 7.25 -6.96 -0.06
CA ARG A 259 6.79 -5.72 0.57
C ARG A 259 7.10 -4.51 -0.32
N GLY A 260 6.08 -3.67 -0.55
CA GLY A 260 6.15 -2.49 -1.40
C GLY A 260 5.87 -2.81 -2.88
N LEU A 261 4.99 -2.02 -3.49
CA LEU A 261 4.69 -2.16 -4.91
C LEU A 261 5.90 -1.83 -5.78
N ASP A 262 6.77 -0.92 -5.33
CA ASP A 262 8.04 -0.60 -6.00
C ASP A 262 8.98 -1.83 -6.10
N ASN A 263 9.06 -2.64 -5.05
CA ASN A 263 9.84 -3.88 -5.08
C ASN A 263 9.24 -4.92 -6.04
N LEU A 264 7.91 -4.97 -6.13
CA LEU A 264 7.25 -5.83 -7.12
C LEU A 264 7.52 -5.36 -8.56
N LEU A 265 7.57 -4.05 -8.79
CA LEU A 265 7.77 -3.46 -10.13
C LEU A 265 9.22 -3.56 -10.61
N PHE A 266 10.18 -3.32 -9.73
CA PHE A 266 11.60 -3.07 -10.09
C PHE A 266 12.59 -4.03 -9.42
N GLY A 267 12.13 -4.97 -8.58
CA GLY A 267 12.99 -5.76 -7.70
C GLY A 267 13.50 -4.94 -6.50
N THR A 268 14.12 -5.61 -5.54
CA THR A 268 14.80 -4.93 -4.43
C THR A 268 15.98 -4.10 -4.93
N LEU A 269 16.22 -2.94 -4.31
CA LEU A 269 17.44 -2.19 -4.57
C LEU A 269 18.65 -3.02 -4.08
N PRO A 270 19.74 -3.06 -4.85
CA PRO A 270 21.00 -3.57 -4.34
C PRO A 270 21.41 -2.73 -3.11
N ALA A 271 21.97 -3.42 -2.12
CA ALA A 271 22.49 -2.82 -0.90
C ALA A 271 23.66 -1.89 -1.18
#